data_5d6ab204004476f7b085e78c329684f1
#
_entry.id   5d6ab204004476f7b085e78c329684f1
#
_cell.length_a   1.000
_cell.length_b   1.000
_cell.length_c   1.000
_cell.angle_alpha   90.00
_cell.angle_beta   90.00
_cell.angle_gamma   90.00
#
_symmetry.space_group_name_H-M   'P 1'
#
loop_
_entity.id
_entity.type
_entity.pdbx_description
1 polymer ?
#
loop_
_entity_poly.entity_id
_entity_poly.type
_entity_poly.pdbx_seq_one_letter_code
_entity_poly.pdbx_strand_id
1 'polypeptide(L)'
;DATEGPLPQTRFVLGKALARGLPPIVVINKIDRADRRISEVLDEIYDLFIDLEAPEHQLDFPILYTNAKAGIALTDPDGQGNDLGPLFETILAAIPAPSWDPQAPLQFLVTNLDYNDYVGRLAVGKIVNGTLRLGQEVALLKHGKLDSKATLSQVYSYEGLNRVSREAIEAGDIAAIAGIPDAFIGDTVGDLSDPRPLPTIIVEDPTLSMVFSVNTSPLAGREGKLLTSRHIKDRLDRELLYNVSIGVEET
;
A
#
# COMPACT_ATOMS: atom_id res chain seq x y z
N ASP A 1 -18.30 -2.88 -10.16
CA ASP A 1 -18.99 -4.09 -10.60
C ASP A 1 -20.15 -3.72 -11.53
N ALA A 2 -20.27 -4.42 -12.68
CA ALA A 2 -21.29 -4.09 -13.70
C ALA A 2 -22.74 -4.30 -13.24
N THR A 3 -22.97 -4.96 -12.12
CA THR A 3 -24.29 -5.24 -11.55
C THR A 3 -24.60 -4.35 -10.34
N GLU A 4 -23.65 -4.25 -9.39
CA GLU A 4 -23.88 -3.58 -8.09
C GLU A 4 -23.53 -2.08 -8.13
N GLY A 5 -22.71 -1.66 -9.09
CA GLY A 5 -22.20 -0.29 -9.15
C GLY A 5 -21.15 0.01 -8.09
N PRO A 6 -20.94 1.30 -7.75
CA PRO A 6 -20.04 1.73 -6.70
C PRO A 6 -20.62 1.45 -5.31
N LEU A 7 -19.81 0.88 -4.42
CA LEU A 7 -20.18 0.56 -3.04
C LEU A 7 -19.61 1.62 -2.06
N PRO A 8 -20.08 1.66 -0.78
CA PRO A 8 -19.59 2.62 0.21
C PRO A 8 -18.07 2.64 0.35
N GLN A 9 -17.42 1.48 0.25
CA GLN A 9 -15.95 1.36 0.26
C GLN A 9 -15.31 2.10 -0.94
N THR A 10 -15.93 2.01 -2.12
CA THR A 10 -15.48 2.72 -3.33
C THR A 10 -15.52 4.23 -3.11
N ARG A 11 -16.59 4.74 -2.49
CA ARG A 11 -16.73 6.16 -2.13
C ARG A 11 -15.59 6.64 -1.24
N PHE A 12 -15.28 5.88 -0.19
CA PHE A 12 -14.21 6.24 0.75
C PHE A 12 -12.84 6.28 0.06
N VAL A 13 -12.50 5.22 -0.68
CA VAL A 13 -11.20 5.12 -1.36
C VAL A 13 -11.05 6.18 -2.45
N LEU A 14 -12.10 6.38 -3.26
CA LEU A 14 -12.10 7.39 -4.31
C LEU A 14 -11.92 8.80 -3.73
N GLY A 15 -12.64 9.15 -2.66
CA GLY A 15 -12.47 10.46 -2.00
C GLY A 15 -11.02 10.72 -1.56
N LYS A 16 -10.35 9.70 -1.01
CA LYS A 16 -8.93 9.81 -0.63
C LYS A 16 -7.99 9.96 -1.85
N ALA A 17 -8.29 9.28 -2.96
CA ALA A 17 -7.52 9.39 -4.20
C ALA A 17 -7.67 10.77 -4.85
N LEU A 18 -8.91 11.27 -4.96
CA LEU A 18 -9.22 12.59 -5.52
C LEU A 18 -8.56 13.72 -4.70
N ALA A 19 -8.64 13.65 -3.37
CA ALA A 19 -8.00 14.61 -2.47
C ALA A 19 -6.47 14.68 -2.62
N ARG A 20 -5.85 13.62 -3.17
CA ARG A 20 -4.41 13.56 -3.49
C ARG A 20 -4.09 13.95 -4.92
N GLY A 21 -5.08 14.35 -5.71
CA GLY A 21 -4.89 14.71 -7.12
C GLY A 21 -4.50 13.54 -8.02
N LEU A 22 -4.80 12.29 -7.63
CA LEU A 22 -4.47 11.13 -8.45
C LEU A 22 -5.39 11.05 -9.67
N PRO A 23 -4.86 10.81 -10.89
CA PRO A 23 -5.68 10.61 -12.08
C PRO A 23 -6.43 9.26 -11.97
N PRO A 24 -7.77 9.27 -12.06
CA PRO A 24 -8.55 8.05 -11.98
C PRO A 24 -8.63 7.32 -13.33
N ILE A 25 -8.71 6.00 -13.28
CA ILE A 25 -9.13 5.12 -14.39
C ILE A 25 -10.31 4.32 -13.87
N VAL A 26 -11.44 4.38 -14.54
CA VAL A 26 -12.64 3.62 -14.17
C VAL A 26 -12.65 2.29 -14.89
N VAL A 27 -12.77 1.20 -14.13
CA VAL A 27 -12.84 -0.16 -14.66
C VAL A 27 -14.13 -0.81 -14.19
N ILE A 28 -15.08 -1.02 -15.11
CA ILE A 28 -16.33 -1.72 -14.86
C ILE A 28 -16.12 -3.21 -15.10
N ASN A 29 -16.02 -3.97 -14.02
CA ASN A 29 -15.71 -5.40 -14.08
C ASN A 29 -16.98 -6.27 -14.05
N LYS A 30 -16.83 -7.55 -14.45
CA LYS A 30 -17.88 -8.59 -14.53
C LYS A 30 -18.94 -8.29 -15.59
N ILE A 31 -18.51 -7.79 -16.74
CA ILE A 31 -19.42 -7.51 -17.89
C ILE A 31 -20.03 -8.77 -18.52
N ASP A 32 -19.52 -9.94 -18.16
CA ASP A 32 -20.04 -11.25 -18.56
C ASP A 32 -21.33 -11.66 -17.83
N ARG A 33 -21.74 -10.93 -16.79
CA ARG A 33 -22.97 -11.22 -16.06
C ARG A 33 -24.22 -10.90 -16.89
N ALA A 34 -25.24 -11.77 -16.80
CA ALA A 34 -26.50 -11.57 -17.49
C ALA A 34 -27.35 -10.41 -16.93
N ASP A 35 -27.12 -10.06 -15.65
CA ASP A 35 -27.80 -9.00 -14.91
C ASP A 35 -27.02 -7.68 -14.90
N ARG A 36 -26.06 -7.51 -15.83
CA ARG A 36 -25.30 -6.28 -15.98
C ARG A 36 -26.18 -5.10 -16.34
N ARG A 37 -25.90 -3.94 -15.75
CA ARG A 37 -26.60 -2.66 -15.98
C ARG A 37 -25.61 -1.52 -16.17
N ILE A 38 -24.80 -1.63 -17.21
CA ILE A 38 -23.61 -0.80 -17.44
C ILE A 38 -23.95 0.68 -17.50
N SER A 39 -25.04 1.09 -18.20
CA SER A 39 -25.43 2.51 -18.33
C SER A 39 -25.76 3.12 -16.98
N GLU A 40 -26.55 2.43 -16.16
CA GLU A 40 -26.93 2.90 -14.81
C GLU A 40 -25.70 2.95 -13.90
N VAL A 41 -24.79 1.99 -14.00
CA VAL A 41 -23.54 2.01 -13.22
C VAL A 41 -22.64 3.18 -13.61
N LEU A 42 -22.61 3.56 -14.89
CA LEU A 42 -21.89 4.74 -15.34
C LEU A 42 -22.47 6.02 -14.74
N ASP A 43 -23.80 6.17 -14.77
CA ASP A 43 -24.46 7.32 -14.18
C ASP A 43 -24.17 7.41 -12.67
N GLU A 44 -24.27 6.27 -11.95
CA GLU A 44 -23.92 6.20 -10.52
C GLU A 44 -22.44 6.56 -10.24
N ILE A 45 -21.52 6.26 -11.16
CA ILE A 45 -20.12 6.63 -11.04
C ILE A 45 -19.94 8.14 -11.22
N TYR A 46 -20.57 8.75 -12.24
CA TYR A 46 -20.53 10.19 -12.41
C TYR A 46 -21.15 10.94 -11.23
N ASP A 47 -22.30 10.48 -10.74
CA ASP A 47 -22.93 11.02 -9.52
C ASP A 47 -22.00 10.94 -8.31
N LEU A 48 -21.29 9.81 -8.16
CA LEU A 48 -20.31 9.65 -7.09
C LEU A 48 -19.15 10.65 -7.18
N PHE A 49 -18.61 10.90 -8.37
CA PHE A 49 -17.57 11.92 -8.57
C PHE A 49 -18.07 13.34 -8.27
N ILE A 50 -19.29 13.66 -8.69
CA ILE A 50 -19.95 14.96 -8.39
C ILE A 50 -20.16 15.11 -6.90
N ASP A 51 -20.69 14.10 -6.22
CA ASP A 51 -20.91 14.06 -4.78
C ASP A 51 -19.60 14.24 -3.96
N LEU A 52 -18.48 13.80 -4.52
CA LEU A 52 -17.15 13.96 -3.93
C LEU A 52 -16.48 15.29 -4.33
N GLU A 53 -17.22 16.17 -5.01
CA GLU A 53 -16.72 17.47 -5.46
C GLU A 53 -15.43 17.37 -6.30
N ALA A 54 -15.34 16.33 -7.15
CA ALA A 54 -14.20 16.12 -8.01
C ALA A 54 -14.01 17.32 -8.96
N PRO A 55 -12.78 17.86 -9.06
CA PRO A 55 -12.52 18.96 -9.99
C PRO A 55 -12.66 18.50 -11.46
N GLU A 56 -12.98 19.42 -12.36
CA GLU A 56 -13.29 19.15 -13.76
C GLU A 56 -12.25 18.25 -14.45
N HIS A 57 -10.97 18.49 -14.19
CA HIS A 57 -9.88 17.71 -14.79
C HIS A 57 -9.83 16.23 -14.30
N GLN A 58 -10.52 15.89 -13.23
CA GLN A 58 -10.65 14.51 -12.74
C GLN A 58 -11.97 13.84 -13.17
N LEU A 59 -12.84 14.58 -13.85
CA LEU A 59 -14.06 14.03 -14.45
C LEU A 59 -13.83 13.47 -15.87
N ASP A 60 -12.73 13.84 -16.51
CA ASP A 60 -12.32 13.31 -17.81
C ASP A 60 -11.41 12.08 -17.60
N PHE A 61 -12.01 11.00 -17.13
CA PHE A 61 -11.32 9.74 -16.86
C PHE A 61 -11.60 8.70 -17.95
N PRO A 62 -10.61 7.87 -18.31
CA PRO A 62 -10.83 6.75 -19.20
C PRO A 62 -11.68 5.66 -18.52
N ILE A 63 -12.56 5.04 -19.32
CA ILE A 63 -13.46 3.98 -18.90
C ILE A 63 -13.11 2.69 -19.63
N LEU A 64 -12.98 1.61 -18.88
CA LEU A 64 -12.75 0.26 -19.41
C LEU A 64 -13.78 -0.72 -18.87
N TYR A 65 -14.06 -1.72 -19.67
CA TYR A 65 -15.00 -2.78 -19.38
C TYR A 65 -14.24 -4.10 -19.32
N THR A 66 -14.39 -4.86 -18.23
CA THR A 66 -13.55 -6.03 -18.02
C THR A 66 -14.33 -7.28 -17.62
N ASN A 67 -13.81 -8.41 -18.07
CA ASN A 67 -14.04 -9.71 -17.45
C ASN A 67 -12.70 -10.18 -16.87
N ALA A 68 -12.40 -9.79 -15.65
CA ALA A 68 -11.12 -10.10 -15.01
C ALA A 68 -10.89 -11.61 -14.87
N LYS A 69 -11.95 -12.41 -14.70
CA LYS A 69 -11.85 -13.88 -14.63
C LYS A 69 -11.35 -14.49 -15.94
N ALA A 70 -11.76 -13.93 -17.07
CA ALA A 70 -11.33 -14.36 -18.40
C ALA A 70 -10.04 -13.66 -18.86
N GLY A 71 -9.54 -12.66 -18.13
CA GLY A 71 -8.36 -11.87 -18.52
C GLY A 71 -8.63 -10.95 -19.71
N ILE A 72 -9.84 -10.36 -19.79
CA ILE A 72 -10.28 -9.54 -20.93
C ILE A 72 -10.54 -8.10 -20.45
N ALA A 73 -10.05 -7.13 -21.21
CA ALA A 73 -10.37 -5.70 -21.08
C ALA A 73 -10.80 -5.11 -22.43
N LEU A 74 -11.83 -4.27 -22.41
CA LEU A 74 -12.44 -3.66 -23.58
C LEU A 74 -12.62 -2.16 -23.36
N THR A 75 -12.56 -1.40 -24.45
CA THR A 75 -12.93 0.03 -24.47
C THR A 75 -14.41 0.24 -24.83
N ASP A 76 -15.07 -0.77 -25.37
CA ASP A 76 -16.49 -0.81 -25.69
C ASP A 76 -17.12 -2.03 -24.97
N PRO A 77 -18.20 -1.85 -24.19
CA PRO A 77 -18.84 -2.94 -23.44
C PRO A 77 -19.40 -4.07 -24.30
N ASP A 78 -19.72 -3.79 -25.53
CA ASP A 78 -20.25 -4.77 -26.50
C ASP A 78 -19.19 -5.25 -27.52
N GLY A 79 -17.95 -4.78 -27.35
CA GLY A 79 -16.80 -5.16 -28.14
C GLY A 79 -16.35 -6.59 -27.90
N GLN A 80 -15.37 -7.03 -28.67
CA GLN A 80 -14.71 -8.33 -28.52
C GLN A 80 -13.23 -8.10 -28.19
N GLY A 81 -12.70 -8.91 -27.29
CA GLY A 81 -11.28 -8.89 -26.91
C GLY A 81 -10.88 -10.23 -26.31
N ASN A 82 -9.58 -10.44 -26.19
CA ASN A 82 -9.00 -11.71 -25.75
C ASN A 82 -7.87 -11.55 -24.73
N ASP A 83 -7.54 -10.30 -24.35
CA ASP A 83 -6.44 -10.01 -23.43
C ASP A 83 -6.70 -8.72 -22.59
N LEU A 84 -5.73 -8.35 -21.78
CA LEU A 84 -5.70 -7.12 -20.96
C LEU A 84 -4.93 -5.96 -21.62
N GLY A 85 -4.53 -6.07 -22.88
CA GLY A 85 -3.80 -5.03 -23.61
C GLY A 85 -4.42 -3.65 -23.46
N PRO A 86 -5.74 -3.46 -23.72
CA PRO A 86 -6.41 -2.17 -23.57
C PRO A 86 -6.27 -1.56 -22.16
N LEU A 87 -6.27 -2.38 -21.11
CA LEU A 87 -6.06 -1.91 -19.74
C LEU A 87 -4.63 -1.38 -19.55
N PHE A 88 -3.63 -2.13 -19.98
CA PHE A 88 -2.23 -1.72 -19.84
C PHE A 88 -1.91 -0.48 -20.68
N GLU A 89 -2.41 -0.39 -21.89
CA GLU A 89 -2.26 0.78 -22.74
C GLU A 89 -2.90 2.03 -22.10
N THR A 90 -4.10 1.88 -21.53
CA THR A 90 -4.77 2.96 -20.81
C THR A 90 -3.99 3.42 -19.59
N ILE A 91 -3.43 2.50 -18.81
CA ILE A 91 -2.58 2.82 -17.65
C ILE A 91 -1.35 3.62 -18.11
N LEU A 92 -0.66 3.16 -19.16
CA LEU A 92 0.52 3.86 -19.69
C LEU A 92 0.20 5.26 -20.23
N ALA A 93 -1.00 5.45 -20.80
CA ALA A 93 -1.43 6.73 -21.34
C ALA A 93 -1.93 7.72 -20.26
N ALA A 94 -2.67 7.21 -19.25
CA ALA A 94 -3.35 8.07 -18.28
C ALA A 94 -2.52 8.33 -17.00
N ILE A 95 -1.64 7.40 -16.61
CA ILE A 95 -0.87 7.53 -15.37
C ILE A 95 0.53 8.09 -15.70
N PRO A 96 0.91 9.24 -15.13
CA PRO A 96 2.24 9.79 -15.33
C PRO A 96 3.32 8.86 -14.79
N ALA A 97 4.42 8.75 -15.52
CA ALA A 97 5.59 8.03 -15.02
C ALA A 97 6.13 8.67 -13.73
N PRO A 98 6.76 7.89 -12.82
CA PRO A 98 7.41 8.44 -11.65
C PRO A 98 8.44 9.50 -12.05
N SER A 99 8.43 10.64 -11.36
CA SER A 99 9.47 11.67 -11.48
C SER A 99 10.44 11.55 -10.31
N TRP A 100 11.74 11.52 -10.61
CA TRP A 100 12.79 11.47 -9.58
C TRP A 100 14.05 12.16 -10.08
N ASP A 101 14.92 12.52 -9.13
CA ASP A 101 16.26 13.01 -9.41
C ASP A 101 17.30 12.01 -8.86
N PRO A 102 18.02 11.26 -9.74
CA PRO A 102 19.02 10.31 -9.29
C PRO A 102 20.27 10.97 -8.71
N GLN A 103 20.48 12.27 -8.96
CA GLN A 103 21.61 13.05 -8.42
C GLN A 103 21.27 13.72 -7.09
N ALA A 104 20.00 13.77 -6.71
CA ALA A 104 19.59 14.33 -5.42
C ALA A 104 20.01 13.42 -4.26
N PRO A 105 20.19 13.98 -3.05
CA PRO A 105 20.41 13.19 -1.84
C PRO A 105 19.32 12.15 -1.63
N LEU A 106 19.70 11.01 -1.05
CA LEU A 106 18.76 9.92 -0.76
C LEU A 106 17.57 10.42 0.07
N GLN A 107 16.37 10.10 -0.41
CA GLN A 107 15.12 10.25 0.32
C GLN A 107 14.26 8.98 0.12
N PHE A 108 14.08 8.21 1.16
CA PHE A 108 13.25 7.02 1.19
C PHE A 108 12.15 7.21 2.24
N LEU A 109 10.89 7.13 1.81
CA LEU A 109 9.73 7.25 2.70
C LEU A 109 9.27 5.87 3.14
N VAL A 110 9.27 5.62 4.44
CA VAL A 110 8.75 4.38 5.02
C VAL A 110 7.22 4.42 4.96
N THR A 111 6.62 3.50 4.21
CA THR A 111 5.15 3.41 4.03
C THR A 111 4.54 2.18 4.67
N ASN A 112 5.35 1.16 4.92
CA ASN A 112 4.93 -0.08 5.57
C ASN A 112 6.08 -0.70 6.37
N LEU A 113 5.74 -1.58 7.30
CA LEU A 113 6.68 -2.38 8.07
C LEU A 113 6.43 -3.86 7.79
N ASP A 114 7.50 -4.64 7.80
CA ASP A 114 7.46 -6.10 7.72
C ASP A 114 8.48 -6.68 8.71
N TYR A 115 8.44 -7.97 8.92
CA TYR A 115 9.34 -8.64 9.83
C TYR A 115 9.84 -9.96 9.23
N ASN A 116 11.11 -10.21 9.42
CA ASN A 116 11.74 -11.46 9.03
C ASN A 116 12.59 -11.99 10.19
N ASP A 117 12.45 -13.27 10.54
CA ASP A 117 13.12 -13.87 11.67
C ASP A 117 14.66 -13.84 11.61
N TYR A 118 15.23 -13.68 10.40
CA TYR A 118 16.69 -13.66 10.19
C TYR A 118 17.29 -12.25 10.16
N VAL A 119 16.58 -11.29 9.60
CA VAL A 119 17.09 -9.91 9.42
C VAL A 119 16.40 -8.90 10.32
N GLY A 120 15.36 -9.33 11.05
CA GLY A 120 14.57 -8.48 11.91
C GLY A 120 13.54 -7.63 11.18
N ARG A 121 13.30 -6.43 11.69
CA ARG A 121 12.35 -5.47 11.12
C ARG A 121 12.82 -4.98 9.76
N LEU A 122 11.89 -4.95 8.82
CA LEU A 122 12.05 -4.42 7.47
C LEU A 122 11.21 -3.17 7.32
N ALA A 123 11.82 -2.07 6.93
CA ALA A 123 11.11 -0.87 6.50
C ALA A 123 10.86 -0.97 4.98
N VAL A 124 9.60 -0.95 4.59
CA VAL A 124 9.17 -0.98 3.18
C VAL A 124 8.71 0.41 2.77
N GLY A 125 9.12 0.87 1.61
CA GLY A 125 8.77 2.21 1.18
C GLY A 125 9.19 2.54 -0.24
N LYS A 126 8.99 3.80 -0.59
CA LYS A 126 9.34 4.36 -1.90
C LYS A 126 10.64 5.16 -1.81
N ILE A 127 11.55 4.90 -2.73
CA ILE A 127 12.70 5.77 -2.96
C ILE A 127 12.22 6.97 -3.78
N VAL A 128 12.19 8.12 -3.16
CA VAL A 128 11.71 9.36 -3.80
C VAL A 128 12.82 10.01 -4.60
N ASN A 129 14.03 10.07 -4.05
CA ASN A 129 15.22 10.61 -4.70
C ASN A 129 16.46 9.81 -4.32
N GLY A 130 17.51 9.92 -5.14
CA GLY A 130 18.81 9.31 -4.91
C GLY A 130 18.83 7.78 -5.09
N THR A 131 19.75 7.14 -4.39
CA THR A 131 20.00 5.68 -4.52
C THR A 131 20.21 5.07 -3.15
N LEU A 132 19.51 3.96 -2.86
CA LEU A 132 19.77 3.08 -1.72
C LEU A 132 20.89 2.09 -2.06
N ARG A 133 21.83 1.89 -1.15
CA ARG A 133 22.93 0.92 -1.32
C ARG A 133 23.09 0.03 -0.10
N LEU A 134 23.42 -1.22 -0.33
CA LEU A 134 23.78 -2.17 0.72
C LEU A 134 25.02 -1.64 1.48
N GLY A 135 25.00 -1.68 2.81
CA GLY A 135 26.07 -1.18 3.67
C GLY A 135 26.15 0.34 3.79
N GLN A 136 25.23 1.09 3.17
CA GLN A 136 25.21 2.55 3.25
C GLN A 136 24.84 3.02 4.68
N GLU A 137 25.57 4.03 5.17
CA GLU A 137 25.16 4.77 6.36
C GLU A 137 24.06 5.79 5.97
N VAL A 138 22.99 5.81 6.74
CA VAL A 138 21.82 6.64 6.49
C VAL A 138 21.35 7.37 7.74
N ALA A 139 20.65 8.46 7.56
CA ALA A 139 19.96 9.21 8.60
C ALA A 139 18.50 8.73 8.72
N LEU A 140 18.04 8.41 9.93
CA LEU A 140 16.62 8.23 10.22
C LEU A 140 16.04 9.56 10.70
N LEU A 141 15.04 10.08 10.00
CA LEU A 141 14.35 11.31 10.35
C LEU A 141 12.93 11.00 10.80
N LYS A 142 12.58 11.40 12.03
CA LYS A 142 11.25 11.30 12.63
C LYS A 142 10.64 12.68 12.76
N HIS A 143 9.40 12.83 12.32
CA HIS A 143 8.70 14.12 12.36
C HIS A 143 9.54 15.30 11.81
N GLY A 144 10.29 15.04 10.73
CA GLY A 144 11.14 16.05 10.08
C GLY A 144 12.45 16.38 10.78
N LYS A 145 12.82 15.65 11.84
CA LYS A 145 14.07 15.86 12.59
C LYS A 145 14.95 14.62 12.55
N LEU A 146 16.26 14.81 12.55
CA LEU A 146 17.23 13.73 12.69
C LEU A 146 17.05 13.06 14.05
N ASP A 147 16.71 11.77 14.04
CA ASP A 147 16.54 10.93 15.23
C ASP A 147 17.81 10.11 15.49
N SER A 148 18.25 9.35 14.50
CA SER A 148 19.38 8.45 14.62
C SER A 148 20.10 8.21 13.29
N LYS A 149 21.23 7.52 13.39
CA LYS A 149 22.01 7.04 12.23
C LYS A 149 21.99 5.52 12.25
N ALA A 150 21.95 4.93 11.07
CA ALA A 150 21.91 3.48 10.90
C ALA A 150 22.70 3.04 9.67
N THR A 151 23.06 1.76 9.62
CA THR A 151 23.70 1.15 8.45
C THR A 151 22.75 0.12 7.86
N LEU A 152 22.51 0.20 6.57
CA LEU A 152 21.63 -0.73 5.85
C LEU A 152 22.29 -2.12 5.78
N SER A 153 21.73 -3.08 6.49
CA SER A 153 22.24 -4.46 6.51
C SER A 153 21.74 -5.30 5.33
N GLN A 154 20.57 -4.93 4.77
CA GLN A 154 19.98 -5.56 3.58
C GLN A 154 19.17 -4.54 2.79
N VAL A 155 19.15 -4.72 1.46
CA VAL A 155 18.35 -3.93 0.52
C VAL A 155 17.69 -4.89 -0.46
N TYR A 156 16.36 -4.81 -0.60
CA TYR A 156 15.56 -5.68 -1.46
C TYR A 156 14.69 -4.87 -2.40
N SER A 157 14.63 -5.27 -3.68
CA SER A 157 13.58 -4.88 -4.62
C SER A 157 12.47 -5.94 -4.67
N TYR A 158 11.38 -5.64 -5.36
CA TYR A 158 10.29 -6.58 -5.59
C TYR A 158 10.26 -7.01 -7.06
N GLU A 159 10.23 -8.31 -7.29
CA GLU A 159 9.96 -8.92 -8.60
C GLU A 159 8.67 -9.75 -8.47
N GLY A 160 7.56 -9.19 -8.94
CA GLY A 160 6.23 -9.70 -8.61
C GLY A 160 5.99 -9.67 -7.11
N LEU A 161 5.73 -10.83 -6.50
CA LEU A 161 5.53 -10.96 -5.05
C LEU A 161 6.82 -11.33 -4.28
N ASN A 162 7.92 -11.55 -4.97
CA ASN A 162 9.16 -12.01 -4.36
C ASN A 162 10.09 -10.83 -4.04
N ARG A 163 10.74 -10.90 -2.90
CA ARG A 163 11.84 -9.98 -2.54
C ARG A 163 13.15 -10.51 -3.09
N VAL A 164 13.87 -9.67 -3.81
CA VAL A 164 15.17 -9.99 -4.41
C VAL A 164 16.22 -9.06 -3.82
N SER A 165 17.30 -9.63 -3.25
CA SER A 165 18.40 -8.84 -2.71
C SER A 165 19.11 -8.06 -3.81
N ARG A 166 19.47 -6.80 -3.53
CA ARG A 166 20.14 -5.90 -4.45
C ARG A 166 21.34 -5.22 -3.76
N GLU A 167 22.33 -4.90 -4.54
CA GLU A 167 23.45 -4.06 -4.08
C GLU A 167 23.05 -2.57 -4.06
N ALA A 168 22.22 -2.16 -5.02
CA ALA A 168 21.71 -0.80 -5.12
C ALA A 168 20.32 -0.79 -5.77
N ILE A 169 19.48 0.19 -5.38
CA ILE A 169 18.17 0.47 -5.98
C ILE A 169 18.03 1.99 -6.13
N GLU A 170 17.61 2.42 -7.32
CA GLU A 170 17.46 3.83 -7.66
C GLU A 170 16.08 4.38 -7.29
N ALA A 171 15.97 5.70 -7.24
CA ALA A 171 14.71 6.41 -7.02
C ALA A 171 13.65 6.05 -8.06
N GLY A 172 12.38 6.14 -7.64
CA GLY A 172 11.21 5.72 -8.42
C GLY A 172 10.73 4.31 -8.08
N ASP A 173 11.58 3.47 -7.47
CA ASP A 173 11.26 2.10 -7.12
C ASP A 173 10.77 1.96 -5.66
N ILE A 174 10.16 0.81 -5.36
CA ILE A 174 9.78 0.40 -4.01
C ILE A 174 10.84 -0.58 -3.49
N ALA A 175 11.34 -0.30 -2.30
CA ALA A 175 12.35 -1.12 -1.66
C ALA A 175 11.91 -1.61 -0.28
N ALA A 176 12.52 -2.71 0.17
CA ALA A 176 12.51 -3.11 1.58
C ALA A 176 13.95 -3.07 2.10
N ILE A 177 14.15 -2.43 3.25
CA ILE A 177 15.47 -2.26 3.86
C ILE A 177 15.49 -2.79 5.28
N ALA A 178 16.63 -3.37 5.69
CA ALA A 178 16.91 -3.79 7.05
C ALA A 178 18.11 -3.03 7.63
N GLY A 179 18.26 -3.06 8.95
CA GLY A 179 19.30 -2.35 9.67
C GLY A 179 18.81 -1.11 10.41
N ILE A 180 17.50 -0.82 10.35
CA ILE A 180 16.88 0.32 11.03
C ILE A 180 15.75 -0.19 11.93
N PRO A 181 16.05 -0.72 13.13
CA PRO A 181 15.05 -1.35 14.00
C PRO A 181 13.99 -0.38 14.51
N ASP A 182 14.33 0.90 14.62
CA ASP A 182 13.45 1.94 15.18
C ASP A 182 12.65 2.71 14.11
N ALA A 183 12.70 2.27 12.84
CA ALA A 183 11.92 2.88 11.77
C ALA A 183 10.41 2.64 11.96
N PHE A 184 9.61 3.67 11.70
CA PHE A 184 8.15 3.65 11.70
C PHE A 184 7.57 4.16 10.39
N ILE A 185 6.28 3.89 10.17
CA ILE A 185 5.55 4.43 9.00
C ILE A 185 5.54 5.96 9.09
N GLY A 186 5.85 6.60 7.97
CA GLY A 186 5.97 8.06 7.86
C GLY A 186 7.36 8.61 8.14
N ASP A 187 8.30 7.78 8.62
CA ASP A 187 9.69 8.19 8.77
C ASP A 187 10.37 8.34 7.41
N THR A 188 11.36 9.21 7.35
CA THR A 188 12.24 9.36 6.20
C THR A 188 13.60 8.76 6.50
N VAL A 189 14.08 7.89 5.62
CA VAL A 189 15.48 7.47 5.60
C VAL A 189 16.19 8.30 4.53
N GLY A 190 17.18 9.07 4.94
CA GLY A 190 17.83 10.07 4.11
C GLY A 190 19.34 9.95 4.05
N ASP A 191 19.94 10.77 3.20
CA ASP A 191 21.38 10.93 3.13
C ASP A 191 21.91 11.46 4.46
N LEU A 192 23.07 10.94 4.89
CA LEU A 192 23.67 11.34 6.18
C LEU A 192 24.26 12.75 6.14
N SER A 193 24.75 13.19 4.98
CA SER A 193 25.40 14.50 4.81
C SER A 193 24.41 15.62 4.53
N ASP A 194 23.25 15.29 3.90
CA ASP A 194 22.18 16.24 3.57
C ASP A 194 20.81 15.61 3.85
N PRO A 195 20.45 15.43 5.11
CA PRO A 195 19.20 14.77 5.49
C PRO A 195 17.99 15.68 5.22
N ARG A 196 17.19 15.33 4.21
CA ARG A 196 15.99 16.07 3.82
C ARG A 196 14.74 15.27 4.15
N PRO A 197 13.89 15.75 5.10
CA PRO A 197 12.67 15.05 5.45
C PRO A 197 11.64 15.09 4.32
N LEU A 198 10.86 14.02 4.21
CA LEU A 198 9.65 13.95 3.39
C LEU A 198 8.42 14.24 4.26
N PRO A 199 7.27 14.61 3.65
CA PRO A 199 6.01 14.74 4.39
C PRO A 199 5.69 13.46 5.16
N THR A 200 5.48 13.58 6.47
CA THR A 200 5.20 12.45 7.35
C THR A 200 3.81 11.87 7.07
N ILE A 201 3.71 10.55 7.03
CA ILE A 201 2.41 9.85 7.00
C ILE A 201 1.91 9.75 8.44
N ILE A 202 0.72 10.27 8.69
CA ILE A 202 0.06 10.17 9.99
C ILE A 202 -0.76 8.89 9.99
N VAL A 203 -0.48 7.98 10.93
CA VAL A 203 -1.28 6.79 11.19
C VAL A 203 -2.29 7.15 12.28
N GLU A 204 -3.57 6.92 12.02
CA GLU A 204 -4.64 7.17 12.99
C GLU A 204 -4.57 6.16 14.15
N ASP A 205 -4.87 6.61 15.36
CA ASP A 205 -4.92 5.75 16.53
C ASP A 205 -6.04 4.72 16.44
N PRO A 206 -5.90 3.53 17.08
CA PRO A 206 -6.96 2.53 17.13
C PRO A 206 -8.25 3.09 17.75
N THR A 207 -9.38 2.86 17.10
CA THR A 207 -10.69 3.35 17.54
C THR A 207 -11.51 2.33 18.31
N LEU A 208 -11.10 1.06 18.30
CA LEU A 208 -11.80 -0.05 18.96
C LEU A 208 -10.83 -0.82 19.85
N SER A 209 -11.35 -1.32 20.98
CA SER A 209 -10.60 -2.22 21.86
C SER A 209 -11.30 -3.59 21.95
N MET A 210 -10.51 -4.65 22.11
CA MET A 210 -10.96 -6.03 22.24
C MET A 210 -10.14 -6.75 23.29
N VAL A 211 -10.78 -7.56 24.12
CA VAL A 211 -10.10 -8.39 25.14
C VAL A 211 -9.91 -9.79 24.59
N PHE A 212 -8.67 -10.27 24.61
CA PHE A 212 -8.31 -11.66 24.30
C PHE A 212 -8.04 -12.42 25.60
N SER A 213 -8.75 -13.50 25.82
CA SER A 213 -8.58 -14.35 27.00
C SER A 213 -8.44 -15.81 26.60
N VAL A 214 -7.89 -16.62 27.52
CA VAL A 214 -7.80 -18.06 27.31
C VAL A 214 -9.18 -18.71 27.29
N ASN A 215 -9.33 -19.76 26.48
CA ASN A 215 -10.56 -20.55 26.46
C ASN A 215 -10.61 -21.45 27.71
N THR A 216 -11.53 -21.17 28.64
CA THR A 216 -11.75 -21.90 29.88
C THR A 216 -12.84 -22.98 29.77
N SER A 217 -13.37 -23.23 28.56
CA SER A 217 -14.42 -24.23 28.36
C SER A 217 -13.90 -25.64 28.54
N PRO A 218 -14.77 -26.64 28.90
CA PRO A 218 -14.38 -28.05 28.99
C PRO A 218 -13.87 -28.68 27.70
N LEU A 219 -14.05 -28.00 26.59
CA LEU A 219 -13.58 -28.42 25.25
C LEU A 219 -12.23 -27.80 24.89
N ALA A 220 -11.65 -26.96 25.73
CA ALA A 220 -10.34 -26.36 25.49
C ALA A 220 -9.29 -27.43 25.23
N GLY A 221 -8.48 -27.25 24.20
CA GLY A 221 -7.39 -28.17 23.86
C GLY A 221 -7.74 -29.34 22.95
N ARG A 222 -8.99 -29.51 22.55
CA ARG A 222 -9.37 -30.57 21.61
C ARG A 222 -8.90 -30.31 20.18
N GLU A 223 -8.89 -29.04 19.74
CA GLU A 223 -8.57 -28.64 18.37
C GLU A 223 -7.35 -27.71 18.24
N GLY A 224 -6.61 -27.48 19.32
CA GLY A 224 -5.45 -26.60 19.29
C GLY A 224 -4.50 -26.82 20.47
N LYS A 225 -3.24 -26.44 20.28
CA LYS A 225 -2.18 -26.56 21.30
C LYS A 225 -1.82 -25.23 21.97
N LEU A 226 -2.29 -24.08 21.42
CA LEU A 226 -1.93 -22.75 21.89
C LEU A 226 -3.00 -22.23 22.85
N LEU A 227 -2.95 -22.68 24.12
CA LEU A 227 -4.05 -22.54 25.08
C LEU A 227 -3.77 -21.61 26.27
N THR A 228 -2.57 -21.05 26.34
CA THR A 228 -2.16 -20.23 27.49
C THR A 228 -2.15 -18.74 27.16
N SER A 229 -2.30 -17.89 28.19
CA SER A 229 -2.14 -16.45 28.08
C SER A 229 -0.79 -16.06 27.47
N ARG A 230 0.26 -16.82 27.77
CA ARG A 230 1.59 -16.63 27.18
C ARG A 230 1.56 -16.79 25.65
N HIS A 231 0.85 -17.79 25.10
CA HIS A 231 0.73 -17.97 23.67
C HIS A 231 -0.01 -16.82 23.00
N ILE A 232 -1.05 -16.28 23.67
CA ILE A 232 -1.78 -15.09 23.18
C ILE A 232 -0.83 -13.89 23.18
N LYS A 233 -0.12 -13.65 24.27
CA LYS A 233 0.85 -12.56 24.39
C LYS A 233 1.92 -12.68 23.31
N ASP A 234 2.59 -13.80 23.18
CA ASP A 234 3.66 -14.03 22.20
C ASP A 234 3.15 -13.76 20.75
N ARG A 235 1.88 -14.10 20.47
CA ARG A 235 1.28 -13.83 19.16
C ARG A 235 0.97 -12.35 18.95
N LEU A 236 0.46 -11.66 19.96
CA LEU A 236 0.17 -10.23 19.91
C LEU A 236 1.47 -9.41 19.84
N ASP A 237 2.49 -9.78 20.63
CA ASP A 237 3.81 -9.13 20.57
C ASP A 237 4.45 -9.24 19.19
N ARG A 238 4.28 -10.38 18.50
CA ARG A 238 4.73 -10.51 17.11
C ARG A 238 3.95 -9.60 16.16
N GLU A 239 2.65 -9.45 16.36
CA GLU A 239 1.83 -8.55 15.53
C GLU A 239 2.30 -7.10 15.66
N LEU A 240 2.69 -6.65 16.86
CA LEU A 240 3.20 -5.29 17.09
C LEU A 240 4.51 -4.98 16.32
N LEU A 241 5.26 -5.98 15.86
CA LEU A 241 6.51 -5.76 15.15
C LEU A 241 6.31 -5.08 13.80
N TYR A 242 5.15 -5.27 13.17
CA TYR A 242 4.85 -4.76 11.82
C TYR A 242 3.49 -4.09 11.68
N ASN A 243 2.56 -4.32 12.61
CA ASN A 243 1.21 -3.73 12.56
C ASN A 243 1.16 -2.51 13.47
N VAL A 244 1.23 -1.32 12.87
CA VAL A 244 1.21 -0.04 13.59
C VAL A 244 -0.19 0.43 13.99
N SER A 245 -1.25 -0.26 13.54
CA SER A 245 -2.64 0.10 13.80
C SER A 245 -3.21 -0.54 15.06
N ILE A 246 -2.41 -1.31 15.80
CA ILE A 246 -2.82 -1.95 17.05
C ILE A 246 -1.92 -1.53 18.21
N GLY A 247 -2.52 -1.43 19.40
CA GLY A 247 -1.83 -1.35 20.68
C GLY A 247 -2.22 -2.56 21.53
N VAL A 248 -1.32 -3.08 22.35
CA VAL A 248 -1.58 -4.21 23.25
C VAL A 248 -1.27 -3.80 24.68
N GLU A 249 -2.23 -3.99 25.57
CA GLU A 249 -2.11 -3.72 27.01
C GLU A 249 -2.46 -5.01 27.78
N GLU A 250 -1.73 -5.28 28.86
CA GLU A 250 -2.06 -6.37 29.78
C GLU A 250 -3.10 -5.86 30.79
N THR A 251 -4.16 -6.64 30.98
CA THR A 251 -5.26 -6.34 31.94
C THR A 251 -5.18 -7.24 33.16
#